data_7fb7639430e1cef0bebbef86bca0a202
#
_entry.id   7fb7639430e1cef0bebbef86bca0a202
#
_cell.length_a   1.000
_cell.length_b   1.000
_cell.length_c   1.000
_cell.angle_alpha   90.00
_cell.angle_beta   90.00
_cell.angle_gamma   90.00
#
_symmetry.space_group_name_H-M   'P 1'
#
loop_
_entity.id
_entity.type
_entity.pdbx_description
1 polymer ?
#
loop_
_entity_poly.entity_id
_entity_poly.type
_entity_poly.pdbx_seq_one_letter_code
_entity_poly.pdbx_strand_id
1 'polypeptide(L)'
;MGAANSKDSPYYNWYSFTNYPDKYECWWGFENLPNVNENHHDYTEYITGKDGVISYWHNMGASGWRLDVADELPDEFIEALYKRAKETNKDSFIIGEVWEDATNKFAYGVRRKYLLGGQMDSVMNYPFRTAILDFVKSKNSRLFEDRIFEILENYPPQVTACLMNSISTHDTERALTFFGVQNNVQPEDYGKYILSQEEYQRGKNGLLLATFLQYTLPGLPSVYYGDEAGQNGFKDPYCRKTYPYGKEDFEILDFYKSLGKIRNEFKEDFCLGFTPIENRDGFFSFKRGKLICVINLSEEPRDVNVPGTVIFEHGNISKDNTNLISNPNSAMIITSK
;
A
#
# COMPACT_ATOMS: atom_id res chain seq x y z
N MET A 1 13.20 31.35 19.57
CA MET A 1 14.58 31.00 19.24
C MET A 1 14.65 29.47 19.14
N GLY A 2 15.29 28.90 18.13
CA GLY A 2 15.36 27.43 17.95
C GLY A 2 16.28 26.74 18.97
N ALA A 3 16.13 25.42 19.13
CA ALA A 3 16.90 24.61 20.08
C ALA A 3 18.43 24.73 19.86
N ALA A 4 18.90 24.76 18.62
CA ALA A 4 20.32 24.91 18.31
C ALA A 4 20.88 26.33 18.56
N ASN A 5 20.01 27.32 18.78
CA ASN A 5 20.45 28.73 18.96
C ASN A 5 20.59 29.12 20.42
N SER A 6 19.91 28.42 21.36
CA SER A 6 20.01 28.69 22.80
C SER A 6 19.54 27.47 23.59
N LYS A 7 20.25 27.18 24.67
CA LYS A 7 19.83 26.20 25.68
C LYS A 7 18.61 26.66 26.49
N ASP A 8 18.31 27.97 26.50
CA ASP A 8 17.10 28.54 27.11
C ASP A 8 15.88 28.48 26.18
N SER A 9 16.04 27.89 24.98
CA SER A 9 14.91 27.66 24.08
C SER A 9 13.88 26.71 24.70
N PRO A 10 12.56 27.01 24.61
CA PRO A 10 11.53 26.06 25.07
C PRO A 10 11.57 24.73 24.32
N TYR A 11 12.23 24.67 23.17
CA TYR A 11 12.37 23.47 22.37
C TYR A 11 13.70 22.72 22.62
N TYR A 12 14.57 23.20 23.53
CA TYR A 12 15.88 22.59 23.72
C TYR A 12 15.79 21.12 24.14
N ASN A 13 14.92 20.81 25.08
CA ASN A 13 14.72 19.45 25.60
C ASN A 13 13.92 18.52 24.68
N TRP A 14 13.44 19.04 23.54
CA TRP A 14 12.81 18.21 22.51
C TRP A 14 13.83 17.42 21.69
N TYR A 15 15.11 17.76 21.81
CA TYR A 15 16.21 17.14 21.07
C TYR A 15 17.30 16.65 22.01
N SER A 16 17.94 15.56 21.64
CA SER A 16 19.06 14.97 22.38
C SER A 16 20.39 15.45 21.78
N PHE A 17 21.04 16.45 22.42
CA PHE A 17 22.34 16.93 22.02
C PHE A 17 23.45 16.07 22.63
N THR A 18 24.33 15.52 21.79
CA THR A 18 25.57 14.84 22.20
C THR A 18 26.75 15.79 22.36
N ASN A 19 26.78 16.88 21.57
CA ASN A 19 27.70 17.99 21.71
C ASN A 19 27.05 19.28 21.20
N TYR A 20 26.51 20.09 22.12
CA TYR A 20 25.79 21.31 21.79
C TYR A 20 26.66 22.40 21.17
N PRO A 21 26.20 23.12 20.11
CA PRO A 21 24.95 22.94 19.39
C PRO A 21 25.08 21.97 18.18
N ASP A 22 26.28 21.47 17.87
CA ASP A 22 26.67 20.98 16.56
C ASP A 22 26.36 19.47 16.37
N LYS A 23 26.19 18.69 17.48
CA LYS A 23 25.91 17.27 17.40
C LYS A 23 24.69 16.89 18.22
N TYR A 24 23.78 16.19 17.59
CA TYR A 24 22.50 15.75 18.15
C TYR A 24 22.10 14.41 17.54
N GLU A 25 21.17 13.72 18.18
CA GLU A 25 20.56 12.53 17.62
C GLU A 25 19.79 12.87 16.35
N CYS A 26 19.97 12.06 15.33
CA CYS A 26 19.32 12.23 14.02
C CYS A 26 18.94 10.87 13.44
N TRP A 27 17.93 10.87 12.61
CA TRP A 27 17.41 9.67 11.99
C TRP A 27 18.47 9.02 11.10
N TRP A 28 18.90 7.82 11.45
CA TRP A 28 19.93 7.00 10.77
C TRP A 28 21.23 7.73 10.43
N GLY A 29 21.60 8.77 11.21
CA GLY A 29 22.80 9.54 10.99
C GLY A 29 22.66 10.68 9.97
N PHE A 30 21.47 10.96 9.47
CA PHE A 30 21.23 12.11 8.59
C PHE A 30 21.07 13.39 9.42
N GLU A 31 22.11 14.22 9.44
CA GLU A 31 22.15 15.45 10.26
C GLU A 31 21.04 16.48 9.92
N ASN A 32 20.47 16.42 8.72
CA ASN A 32 19.34 17.26 8.31
C ASN A 32 17.97 16.72 8.78
N LEU A 33 17.95 15.57 9.47
CA LEU A 33 16.76 14.93 10.02
C LEU A 33 16.93 14.70 11.54
N PRO A 34 16.93 15.76 12.37
CA PRO A 34 17.10 15.63 13.81
C PRO A 34 15.95 14.84 14.43
N ASN A 35 16.28 13.84 15.26
CA ASN A 35 15.28 13.14 16.05
C ASN A 35 14.74 14.03 17.16
N VAL A 36 13.45 13.97 17.37
CA VAL A 36 12.80 14.55 18.54
C VAL A 36 12.74 13.51 19.66
N ASN A 37 12.64 13.94 20.88
CA ASN A 37 12.36 13.09 22.03
C ASN A 37 10.85 13.02 22.22
N GLU A 38 10.21 12.02 21.61
CA GLU A 38 8.75 11.84 21.61
C GLU A 38 8.20 11.64 23.01
N ASN A 39 9.01 11.09 23.93
CA ASN A 39 8.63 10.88 25.33
C ASN A 39 8.85 12.10 26.22
N HIS A 40 9.39 13.21 25.70
CA HIS A 40 9.47 14.44 26.45
C HIS A 40 8.05 15.03 26.63
N HIS A 41 7.69 15.29 27.86
CA HIS A 41 6.32 15.72 28.23
C HIS A 41 5.79 16.85 27.35
N ASP A 42 6.57 17.93 27.19
CA ASP A 42 6.11 19.10 26.45
C ASP A 42 5.96 18.82 24.95
N TYR A 43 6.79 17.92 24.37
CA TYR A 43 6.63 17.50 22.99
C TYR A 43 5.40 16.59 22.83
N THR A 44 5.24 15.61 23.71
CA THR A 44 4.06 14.76 23.72
C THR A 44 2.78 15.60 23.85
N GLU A 45 2.75 16.58 24.77
CA GLU A 45 1.60 17.47 24.96
C GLU A 45 1.37 18.38 23.73
N TYR A 46 2.43 18.87 23.10
CA TYR A 46 2.31 19.63 21.86
C TYR A 46 1.65 18.82 20.73
N ILE A 47 1.96 17.54 20.60
CA ILE A 47 1.34 16.68 19.57
C ILE A 47 -0.04 16.18 20.02
N THR A 48 -0.15 15.64 21.24
CA THR A 48 -1.31 14.85 21.70
C THR A 48 -2.17 15.56 22.72
N GLY A 49 -1.81 16.77 23.15
CA GLY A 49 -2.60 17.58 24.09
C GLY A 49 -3.97 17.97 23.54
N LYS A 50 -4.83 18.48 24.43
CA LYS A 50 -6.21 18.87 24.06
C LYS A 50 -6.24 19.91 22.92
N ASP A 51 -5.29 20.84 22.94
CA ASP A 51 -5.13 21.88 21.91
C ASP A 51 -3.91 21.60 21.01
N GLY A 52 -3.42 20.36 21.01
CA GLY A 52 -2.25 19.91 20.26
C GLY A 52 -2.53 19.67 18.77
N VAL A 53 -1.48 19.23 18.07
CA VAL A 53 -1.50 19.03 16.61
C VAL A 53 -2.61 18.09 16.16
N ILE A 54 -2.80 16.97 16.86
CA ILE A 54 -3.84 15.97 16.52
C ILE A 54 -5.23 16.60 16.59
N SER A 55 -5.55 17.29 17.68
CA SER A 55 -6.85 17.94 17.86
C SER A 55 -7.06 19.06 16.86
N TYR A 56 -6.02 19.87 16.62
CA TYR A 56 -6.09 20.97 15.66
C TYR A 56 -6.49 20.51 14.26
N TRP A 57 -5.79 19.50 13.71
CA TRP A 57 -6.06 19.04 12.37
C TRP A 57 -7.38 18.26 12.26
N HIS A 58 -7.80 17.51 13.30
CA HIS A 58 -9.14 16.93 13.32
C HIS A 58 -10.23 18.00 13.27
N ASN A 59 -10.08 19.09 14.01
CA ASN A 59 -11.01 20.23 13.98
C ASN A 59 -11.02 20.93 12.61
N MET A 60 -9.91 20.86 11.85
CA MET A 60 -9.83 21.36 10.48
C MET A 60 -10.36 20.36 9.43
N GLY A 61 -10.81 19.16 9.84
CA GLY A 61 -11.44 18.17 8.98
C GLY A 61 -10.60 16.95 8.63
N ALA A 62 -9.42 16.77 9.20
CA ALA A 62 -8.66 15.53 9.03
C ALA A 62 -9.44 14.35 9.63
N SER A 63 -9.53 13.23 8.90
CA SER A 63 -10.28 12.03 9.31
C SER A 63 -9.39 10.95 9.93
N GLY A 64 -8.08 11.12 9.89
CA GLY A 64 -7.13 10.12 10.41
C GLY A 64 -5.69 10.54 10.20
N TRP A 65 -4.78 9.62 10.53
CA TRP A 65 -3.34 9.87 10.54
C TRP A 65 -2.57 8.69 9.95
N ARG A 66 -1.55 8.98 9.17
CA ARG A 66 -0.52 8.04 8.78
C ARG A 66 0.74 8.32 9.60
N LEU A 67 1.20 7.33 10.33
CA LEU A 67 2.43 7.40 11.11
C LEU A 67 3.59 6.97 10.24
N ASP A 68 4.50 7.90 10.03
CA ASP A 68 5.75 7.68 9.31
C ASP A 68 6.69 6.82 10.14
N VAL A 69 7.37 5.89 9.52
CA VAL A 69 8.40 5.03 10.13
C VAL A 69 7.98 4.57 11.54
N ALA A 70 6.84 3.88 11.63
CA ALA A 70 6.24 3.52 12.91
C ALA A 70 7.16 2.73 13.85
N ASP A 71 8.15 2.02 13.29
CA ASP A 71 9.14 1.28 14.05
C ASP A 71 10.08 2.16 14.89
N GLU A 72 10.25 3.43 14.49
CA GLU A 72 11.08 4.41 15.19
C GLU A 72 10.34 5.11 16.34
N LEU A 73 9.01 5.04 16.37
CA LEU A 73 8.19 5.72 17.38
C LEU A 73 8.06 4.88 18.66
N PRO A 74 8.21 5.48 19.85
CA PRO A 74 7.93 4.78 21.12
C PRO A 74 6.47 4.34 21.25
N ASP A 75 6.24 3.17 21.85
CA ASP A 75 4.88 2.62 22.04
C ASP A 75 3.97 3.60 22.80
N GLU A 76 4.50 4.22 23.87
CA GLU A 76 3.76 5.17 24.72
C GLU A 76 3.32 6.42 23.94
N PHE A 77 4.16 6.88 23.00
CA PHE A 77 3.82 8.02 22.14
C PHE A 77 2.71 7.64 21.14
N ILE A 78 2.80 6.47 20.50
CA ILE A 78 1.76 5.97 19.59
C ILE A 78 0.43 5.79 20.34
N GLU A 79 0.46 5.25 21.57
CA GLU A 79 -0.72 5.08 22.42
C GLU A 79 -1.37 6.42 22.79
N ALA A 80 -0.57 7.42 23.16
CA ALA A 80 -1.04 8.77 23.45
C ALA A 80 -1.69 9.43 22.22
N LEU A 81 -1.05 9.29 21.05
CA LEU A 81 -1.56 9.77 19.78
C LEU A 81 -2.89 9.11 19.42
N TYR A 82 -2.96 7.78 19.47
CA TYR A 82 -4.16 6.99 19.20
C TYR A 82 -5.31 7.44 20.12
N LYS A 83 -5.05 7.51 21.42
CA LYS A 83 -6.02 7.95 22.42
C LYS A 83 -6.56 9.34 22.08
N ARG A 84 -5.68 10.33 21.85
CA ARG A 84 -6.09 11.69 21.50
C ARG A 84 -6.91 11.74 20.22
N ALA A 85 -6.48 11.04 19.19
CA ALA A 85 -7.20 10.99 17.91
C ALA A 85 -8.63 10.45 18.09
N LYS A 86 -8.79 9.34 18.82
CA LYS A 86 -10.12 8.75 19.10
C LYS A 86 -10.99 9.59 20.04
N GLU A 87 -10.40 10.30 21.00
CA GLU A 87 -11.12 11.24 21.86
C GLU A 87 -11.64 12.45 21.09
N THR A 88 -10.86 12.94 20.11
CA THR A 88 -11.26 14.11 19.30
C THR A 88 -12.25 13.71 18.20
N ASN A 89 -12.00 12.57 17.56
CA ASN A 89 -12.87 11.99 16.54
C ASN A 89 -12.88 10.46 16.70
N LYS A 90 -13.98 9.90 17.21
CA LYS A 90 -14.11 8.44 17.46
C LYS A 90 -13.90 7.60 16.20
N ASP A 91 -14.21 8.17 15.03
CA ASP A 91 -14.08 7.52 13.72
C ASP A 91 -12.72 7.79 13.06
N SER A 92 -11.79 8.46 13.78
CA SER A 92 -10.42 8.68 13.30
C SER A 92 -9.76 7.35 12.95
N PHE A 93 -9.10 7.32 11.79
CA PHE A 93 -8.40 6.13 11.30
C PHE A 93 -6.88 6.32 11.40
N ILE A 94 -6.22 5.43 12.13
CA ILE A 94 -4.77 5.50 12.36
C ILE A 94 -4.10 4.35 11.61
N ILE A 95 -3.23 4.70 10.66
CA ILE A 95 -2.47 3.74 9.87
C ILE A 95 -0.97 3.96 10.07
N GLY A 96 -0.21 2.88 10.27
CA GLY A 96 1.24 2.93 10.40
C GLY A 96 1.98 2.47 9.16
N GLU A 97 3.15 3.05 8.93
CA GLU A 97 4.12 2.50 7.99
C GLU A 97 4.92 1.41 8.68
N VAL A 98 4.64 0.17 8.29
CA VAL A 98 5.38 -1.04 8.71
C VAL A 98 5.61 -1.87 7.45
N TRP A 99 6.87 -2.23 7.19
CA TRP A 99 7.24 -2.86 5.91
C TRP A 99 7.05 -4.37 5.90
N GLU A 100 7.04 -5.00 7.07
CA GLU A 100 6.90 -6.44 7.23
C GLU A 100 5.56 -6.78 7.88
N ASP A 101 5.41 -8.04 8.31
CA ASP A 101 4.25 -8.46 9.11
C ASP A 101 4.24 -7.71 10.46
N ALA A 102 3.24 -6.86 10.63
CA ALA A 102 3.09 -5.99 11.81
C ALA A 102 2.62 -6.74 13.07
N THR A 103 2.15 -7.98 12.95
CA THR A 103 1.68 -8.79 14.09
C THR A 103 2.81 -9.44 14.87
N ASN A 104 3.95 -9.67 14.20
CA ASN A 104 5.12 -10.32 14.77
C ASN A 104 6.39 -9.48 14.63
N LYS A 105 6.23 -8.17 14.65
CA LYS A 105 7.34 -7.22 14.48
C LYS A 105 8.13 -7.04 15.76
N PHE A 106 9.45 -7.12 15.62
CA PHE A 106 10.42 -6.66 16.60
C PHE A 106 11.18 -5.45 16.05
N ALA A 107 11.20 -4.36 16.78
CA ALA A 107 12.01 -3.19 16.48
C ALA A 107 12.77 -2.78 17.73
N TYR A 108 14.07 -2.53 17.59
CA TYR A 108 14.97 -2.16 18.69
C TYR A 108 14.92 -3.09 19.91
N GLY A 109 14.73 -4.41 19.65
CA GLY A 109 14.66 -5.44 20.69
C GLY A 109 13.32 -5.53 21.43
N VAL A 110 12.33 -4.73 21.04
CA VAL A 110 10.99 -4.71 21.62
C VAL A 110 9.98 -5.32 20.64
N ARG A 111 9.16 -6.26 21.13
CA ARG A 111 8.01 -6.76 20.36
C ARG A 111 6.94 -5.69 20.31
N ARG A 112 6.60 -5.27 19.09
CA ARG A 112 5.63 -4.21 18.87
C ARG A 112 4.18 -4.70 19.03
N LYS A 113 3.29 -3.79 19.45
CA LYS A 113 1.89 -4.09 19.80
C LYS A 113 0.89 -3.44 18.82
N TYR A 114 1.33 -3.04 17.66
CA TYR A 114 0.63 -2.19 16.71
C TYR A 114 -0.85 -2.49 16.53
N LEU A 115 -1.21 -3.77 16.41
CA LEU A 115 -2.55 -4.23 16.04
C LEU A 115 -3.31 -4.91 17.20
N LEU A 116 -2.83 -4.76 18.43
CA LEU A 116 -3.49 -5.32 19.64
C LEU A 116 -4.57 -4.40 20.22
N GLY A 117 -4.87 -3.29 19.56
CA GLY A 117 -5.76 -2.22 20.04
C GLY A 117 -5.01 -1.16 20.85
N GLY A 118 -5.33 0.11 20.61
CA GLY A 118 -4.74 1.24 21.31
C GLY A 118 -3.54 1.91 20.65
N GLN A 119 -3.06 1.42 19.48
CA GLN A 119 -1.97 2.03 18.75
C GLN A 119 -2.35 2.38 17.31
N MET A 120 -2.79 1.41 16.52
CA MET A 120 -3.15 1.59 15.10
C MET A 120 -4.39 0.77 14.77
N ASP A 121 -5.17 1.27 13.81
CA ASP A 121 -6.31 0.55 13.24
C ASP A 121 -5.84 -0.39 12.12
N SER A 122 -4.79 -0.02 11.39
CA SER A 122 -4.21 -0.80 10.30
C SER A 122 -2.79 -0.35 9.95
N VAL A 123 -2.20 -0.98 8.93
CA VAL A 123 -0.86 -0.68 8.41
C VAL A 123 -0.84 -0.62 6.89
N MET A 124 0.20 0.01 6.33
CA MET A 124 0.53 -0.09 4.91
C MET A 124 0.92 -1.53 4.58
N ASN A 125 0.25 -2.12 3.59
CA ASN A 125 0.37 -3.56 3.32
C ASN A 125 1.50 -3.88 2.32
N TYR A 126 2.74 -3.63 2.72
CA TYR A 126 3.92 -3.99 1.92
C TYR A 126 4.04 -5.51 1.64
N PRO A 127 3.65 -6.42 2.56
CA PRO A 127 3.63 -7.84 2.24
C PRO A 127 2.77 -8.19 1.02
N PHE A 128 1.55 -7.63 0.91
CA PHE A 128 0.72 -7.84 -0.29
C PHE A 128 1.29 -7.17 -1.53
N ARG A 129 1.88 -5.96 -1.40
CA ARG A 129 2.60 -5.34 -2.51
C ARG A 129 3.63 -6.29 -3.10
N THR A 130 4.48 -6.84 -2.25
CA THR A 130 5.51 -7.78 -2.68
C THR A 130 4.91 -9.04 -3.30
N ALA A 131 3.89 -9.62 -2.67
CA ALA A 131 3.20 -10.80 -3.18
C ALA A 131 2.57 -10.56 -4.58
N ILE A 132 1.90 -9.41 -4.77
CA ILE A 132 1.28 -9.02 -6.05
C ILE A 132 2.34 -8.85 -7.14
N LEU A 133 3.38 -8.06 -6.87
CA LEU A 133 4.41 -7.77 -7.86
C LEU A 133 5.19 -9.03 -8.26
N ASP A 134 5.55 -9.85 -7.27
CA ASP A 134 6.24 -11.12 -7.51
C ASP A 134 5.37 -12.10 -8.30
N PHE A 135 4.08 -12.19 -8.00
CA PHE A 135 3.17 -13.08 -8.71
C PHE A 135 3.03 -12.66 -10.18
N VAL A 136 2.77 -11.39 -10.45
CA VAL A 136 2.64 -10.90 -11.83
C VAL A 136 3.94 -11.12 -12.62
N LYS A 137 5.10 -10.99 -11.97
CA LYS A 137 6.40 -11.17 -12.61
C LYS A 137 6.80 -12.65 -12.78
N SER A 138 6.64 -13.45 -11.73
CA SER A 138 7.12 -14.84 -11.70
C SER A 138 6.08 -15.86 -12.14
N LYS A 139 4.79 -15.49 -12.15
CA LYS A 139 3.63 -16.36 -12.42
C LYS A 139 3.47 -17.50 -11.40
N ASN A 140 4.15 -17.42 -10.25
CA ASN A 140 4.09 -18.44 -9.20
C ASN A 140 2.85 -18.22 -8.31
N SER A 141 1.72 -18.79 -8.74
CA SER A 141 0.44 -18.66 -8.06
C SER A 141 0.40 -19.35 -6.69
N ARG A 142 1.19 -20.41 -6.48
CA ARG A 142 1.26 -21.11 -5.19
C ARG A 142 1.95 -20.24 -4.14
N LEU A 143 3.13 -19.68 -4.45
CA LEU A 143 3.82 -18.77 -3.54
C LEU A 143 2.99 -17.51 -3.25
N PHE A 144 2.24 -17.02 -4.23
CA PHE A 144 1.30 -15.91 -4.06
C PHE A 144 0.22 -16.25 -3.04
N GLU A 145 -0.44 -17.39 -3.19
CA GLU A 145 -1.48 -17.86 -2.27
C GLU A 145 -0.94 -18.00 -0.84
N ASP A 146 0.22 -18.65 -0.67
CA ASP A 146 0.88 -18.84 0.63
C ASP A 146 1.10 -17.50 1.34
N ARG A 147 1.62 -16.50 0.63
CA ARG A 147 1.87 -15.15 1.19
C ARG A 147 0.57 -14.39 1.54
N ILE A 148 -0.49 -14.56 0.76
CA ILE A 148 -1.79 -13.97 1.08
C ILE A 148 -2.33 -14.60 2.37
N PHE A 149 -2.28 -15.93 2.49
CA PHE A 149 -2.76 -16.62 3.68
C PHE A 149 -1.95 -16.30 4.92
N GLU A 150 -0.64 -16.17 4.82
CA GLU A 150 0.22 -15.76 5.95
C GLU A 150 -0.33 -14.49 6.62
N ILE A 151 -0.65 -13.47 5.84
CA ILE A 151 -1.20 -12.22 6.37
C ILE A 151 -2.64 -12.39 6.87
N LEU A 152 -3.48 -13.14 6.15
CA LEU A 152 -4.87 -13.35 6.56
C LEU A 152 -5.01 -14.17 7.84
N GLU A 153 -4.08 -15.08 8.11
CA GLU A 153 -4.05 -15.89 9.34
C GLU A 153 -3.46 -15.11 10.52
N ASN A 154 -2.45 -14.27 10.26
CA ASN A 154 -1.76 -13.51 11.31
C ASN A 154 -2.55 -12.29 11.76
N TYR A 155 -3.27 -11.62 10.85
CA TYR A 155 -3.90 -10.34 11.15
C TYR A 155 -5.36 -10.51 11.61
N PRO A 156 -5.82 -9.72 12.59
CA PRO A 156 -7.24 -9.69 12.96
C PRO A 156 -8.12 -9.33 11.75
N PRO A 157 -9.30 -9.94 11.59
CA PRO A 157 -10.18 -9.69 10.43
C PRO A 157 -10.54 -8.22 10.20
N GLN A 158 -10.73 -7.44 11.28
CA GLN A 158 -11.01 -6.01 11.19
C GLN A 158 -9.81 -5.22 10.63
N VAL A 159 -8.58 -5.67 10.87
CA VAL A 159 -7.37 -5.07 10.33
C VAL A 159 -7.21 -5.44 8.85
N THR A 160 -7.41 -6.73 8.50
CA THR A 160 -7.31 -7.18 7.11
C THR A 160 -8.33 -6.49 6.21
N ALA A 161 -9.50 -6.13 6.73
CA ALA A 161 -10.54 -5.41 5.98
C ALA A 161 -10.11 -3.99 5.58
N CYS A 162 -9.18 -3.37 6.31
CA CYS A 162 -8.72 -2.01 6.08
C CYS A 162 -7.19 -1.88 5.88
N LEU A 163 -6.51 -2.97 5.54
CA LEU A 163 -5.11 -2.93 5.09
C LEU A 163 -4.95 -2.01 3.87
N MET A 164 -3.94 -1.15 3.88
CA MET A 164 -3.67 -0.24 2.76
C MET A 164 -2.88 -0.97 1.67
N ASN A 165 -3.60 -1.50 0.68
CA ASN A 165 -3.00 -2.21 -0.44
C ASN A 165 -2.44 -1.22 -1.47
N SER A 166 -1.14 -1.15 -1.61
CA SER A 166 -0.44 -0.35 -2.62
C SER A 166 0.41 -1.23 -3.52
N ILE A 167 0.62 -0.84 -4.77
CA ILE A 167 1.57 -1.48 -5.70
C ILE A 167 2.76 -0.58 -6.00
N SER A 168 2.60 0.72 -5.82
CA SER A 168 3.68 1.71 -5.79
C SER A 168 3.52 2.62 -4.59
N THR A 169 4.62 3.21 -4.12
CA THR A 169 4.65 4.23 -3.07
C THR A 169 5.69 5.31 -3.39
N HIS A 170 5.75 6.34 -2.57
CA HIS A 170 6.76 7.40 -2.69
C HIS A 170 8.20 6.93 -2.36
N ASP A 171 8.36 5.74 -1.75
CA ASP A 171 9.66 5.16 -1.37
C ASP A 171 10.07 4.01 -2.28
N THR A 172 9.17 3.55 -3.14
CA THR A 172 9.42 2.39 -3.99
C THR A 172 9.41 2.76 -5.46
N GLU A 173 10.02 1.90 -6.26
CA GLU A 173 9.88 1.97 -7.71
C GLU A 173 8.40 1.83 -8.11
N ARG A 174 7.98 2.60 -9.13
CA ARG A 174 6.63 2.50 -9.68
C ARG A 174 6.41 1.17 -10.37
N ALA A 175 5.23 0.59 -10.20
CA ALA A 175 4.88 -0.72 -10.74
C ALA A 175 5.08 -0.79 -12.27
N LEU A 176 4.75 0.29 -13.01
CA LEU A 176 5.00 0.35 -14.46
C LEU A 176 6.49 0.16 -14.80
N THR A 177 7.38 0.83 -14.07
CA THR A 177 8.84 0.68 -14.26
C THR A 177 9.30 -0.71 -13.86
N PHE A 178 8.82 -1.22 -12.72
CA PHE A 178 9.16 -2.55 -12.19
C PHE A 178 8.87 -3.69 -13.18
N PHE A 179 7.75 -3.61 -13.89
CA PHE A 179 7.39 -4.59 -14.90
C PHE A 179 8.01 -4.29 -16.28
N GLY A 180 8.18 -3.01 -16.56
CA GLY A 180 8.66 -2.55 -17.87
C GLY A 180 10.15 -2.78 -18.09
N VAL A 181 10.97 -2.41 -17.14
CA VAL A 181 12.43 -2.45 -17.25
C VAL A 181 12.97 -3.83 -16.87
N GLN A 182 13.66 -4.48 -17.78
CA GLN A 182 14.28 -5.79 -17.54
C GLN A 182 15.80 -5.71 -17.36
N ASN A 183 16.40 -4.65 -17.89
CA ASN A 183 17.84 -4.43 -17.82
C ASN A 183 18.22 -3.87 -16.44
N ASN A 184 19.44 -4.16 -16.00
CA ASN A 184 19.98 -3.54 -14.80
C ASN A 184 20.41 -2.09 -15.14
N VAL A 185 19.55 -1.13 -14.82
CA VAL A 185 19.83 0.31 -14.94
C VAL A 185 20.60 0.75 -13.71
N GLN A 186 21.68 1.49 -13.89
CA GLN A 186 22.47 1.99 -12.76
C GLN A 186 21.78 3.19 -12.10
N PRO A 187 21.91 3.37 -10.77
CA PRO A 187 21.23 4.45 -10.05
C PRO A 187 21.52 5.86 -10.60
N GLU A 188 22.72 6.11 -11.09
CA GLU A 188 23.13 7.37 -11.71
C GLU A 188 22.39 7.69 -13.02
N ASP A 189 21.79 6.70 -13.63
CA ASP A 189 21.05 6.83 -14.90
C ASP A 189 19.53 6.95 -14.68
N TYR A 190 19.01 6.71 -13.47
CA TYR A 190 17.57 6.73 -13.20
C TYR A 190 16.86 8.02 -13.63
N GLY A 191 17.52 9.16 -13.45
CA GLY A 191 16.96 10.47 -13.82
C GLY A 191 16.89 10.74 -15.32
N LYS A 192 17.67 10.00 -16.11
CA LYS A 192 17.78 10.18 -17.57
C LYS A 192 17.13 9.07 -18.36
N TYR A 193 16.76 7.97 -17.69
CA TYR A 193 16.23 6.80 -18.35
C TYR A 193 14.84 7.08 -18.94
N ILE A 194 14.72 6.77 -20.22
CA ILE A 194 13.46 6.88 -20.97
C ILE A 194 13.07 5.46 -21.38
N LEU A 195 11.88 5.03 -20.96
CA LEU A 195 11.33 3.75 -21.36
C LEU A 195 11.16 3.69 -22.90
N SER A 196 11.61 2.61 -23.48
CA SER A 196 11.23 2.28 -24.87
C SER A 196 9.72 1.98 -24.95
N GLN A 197 9.18 1.97 -26.17
CA GLN A 197 7.77 1.62 -26.37
C GLN A 197 7.46 0.19 -25.90
N GLU A 198 8.38 -0.74 -26.08
CA GLU A 198 8.23 -2.13 -25.65
C GLU A 198 8.25 -2.23 -24.12
N GLU A 199 9.16 -1.53 -23.46
CA GLU A 199 9.22 -1.47 -22.01
C GLU A 199 7.96 -0.84 -21.43
N TYR A 200 7.48 0.26 -22.02
CA TYR A 200 6.24 0.89 -21.59
C TYR A 200 5.05 -0.08 -21.73
N GLN A 201 4.91 -0.75 -22.86
CA GLN A 201 3.79 -1.67 -23.10
C GLN A 201 3.84 -2.88 -22.16
N ARG A 202 5.02 -3.44 -21.94
CA ARG A 202 5.23 -4.53 -20.97
C ARG A 202 4.89 -4.05 -19.55
N GLY A 203 5.38 -2.86 -19.18
CA GLY A 203 5.10 -2.20 -17.90
C GLY A 203 3.62 -1.96 -17.68
N LYS A 204 2.92 -1.45 -18.68
CA LYS A 204 1.48 -1.23 -18.68
C LYS A 204 0.69 -2.52 -18.44
N ASN A 205 1.02 -3.58 -19.16
CA ASN A 205 0.35 -4.88 -18.98
C ASN A 205 0.53 -5.40 -17.54
N GLY A 206 1.76 -5.35 -17.01
CA GLY A 206 2.01 -5.76 -15.63
C GLY A 206 1.30 -4.88 -14.60
N LEU A 207 1.29 -3.55 -14.82
CA LEU A 207 0.58 -2.59 -13.96
C LEU A 207 -0.92 -2.90 -13.90
N LEU A 208 -1.58 -3.15 -15.03
CA LEU A 208 -3.03 -3.43 -15.07
C LEU A 208 -3.37 -4.72 -14.33
N LEU A 209 -2.58 -5.80 -14.52
CA LEU A 209 -2.77 -7.07 -13.81
C LEU A 209 -2.50 -6.94 -12.30
N ALA A 210 -1.48 -6.18 -11.90
CA ALA A 210 -1.21 -5.88 -10.49
C ALA A 210 -2.31 -5.01 -9.86
N THR A 211 -2.83 -4.02 -10.60
CA THR A 211 -3.97 -3.19 -10.18
C THR A 211 -5.23 -4.03 -9.98
N PHE A 212 -5.50 -4.99 -10.85
CA PHE A 212 -6.62 -5.92 -10.67
C PHE A 212 -6.53 -6.63 -9.31
N LEU A 213 -5.36 -7.17 -8.96
CA LEU A 213 -5.15 -7.81 -7.66
C LEU A 213 -5.23 -6.82 -6.50
N GLN A 214 -4.64 -5.61 -6.64
CA GLN A 214 -4.74 -4.55 -5.64
C GLN A 214 -6.20 -4.23 -5.27
N TYR A 215 -7.08 -4.21 -6.25
CA TYR A 215 -8.49 -3.85 -6.06
C TYR A 215 -9.36 -5.02 -5.60
N THR A 216 -8.95 -6.26 -5.85
CA THR A 216 -9.80 -7.44 -5.57
C THR A 216 -9.40 -8.21 -4.31
N LEU A 217 -8.15 -8.12 -3.86
CA LEU A 217 -7.69 -8.72 -2.60
C LEU A 217 -8.32 -8.07 -1.36
N PRO A 218 -8.27 -8.75 -0.18
CA PRO A 218 -8.64 -8.14 1.10
C PRO A 218 -7.87 -6.87 1.39
N GLY A 219 -8.51 -5.89 2.02
CA GLY A 219 -7.96 -4.56 2.28
C GLY A 219 -8.55 -3.49 1.36
N LEU A 220 -7.98 -2.30 1.39
CA LEU A 220 -8.42 -1.13 0.64
C LEU A 220 -7.36 -0.76 -0.41
N PRO A 221 -7.73 -0.63 -1.70
CA PRO A 221 -6.78 -0.20 -2.72
C PRO A 221 -6.35 1.25 -2.46
N SER A 222 -5.05 1.47 -2.43
CA SER A 222 -4.42 2.78 -2.29
C SER A 222 -3.61 3.09 -3.53
N VAL A 223 -4.10 4.02 -4.33
CA VAL A 223 -3.45 4.43 -5.57
C VAL A 223 -2.36 5.45 -5.27
N TYR A 224 -1.11 5.13 -5.61
CA TYR A 224 -0.07 6.14 -5.63
C TYR A 224 -0.27 7.02 -6.86
N TYR A 225 -0.40 8.33 -6.64
CA TYR A 225 -0.73 9.27 -7.70
C TYR A 225 0.16 9.07 -8.94
N GLY A 226 -0.48 9.11 -10.11
CA GLY A 226 0.21 8.94 -11.39
C GLY A 226 0.30 7.48 -11.88
N ASP A 227 0.12 6.47 -11.04
CA ASP A 227 0.04 5.09 -11.52
C ASP A 227 -1.17 4.92 -12.43
N GLU A 228 -2.31 5.53 -12.08
CA GLU A 228 -3.54 5.59 -12.87
C GLU A 228 -3.39 6.39 -14.19
N ALA A 229 -2.33 7.17 -14.30
CA ALA A 229 -2.00 7.96 -15.48
C ALA A 229 -0.88 7.33 -16.33
N GLY A 230 -0.36 6.16 -15.94
CA GLY A 230 0.74 5.50 -16.63
C GLY A 230 2.11 6.11 -16.35
N GLN A 231 2.27 6.76 -15.21
CA GLN A 231 3.54 7.37 -14.82
C GLN A 231 4.59 6.32 -14.45
N ASN A 232 5.80 6.52 -14.96
CA ASN A 232 6.95 5.69 -14.64
C ASN A 232 7.90 6.38 -13.65
N GLY A 233 8.75 5.61 -12.98
CA GLY A 233 9.81 6.14 -12.11
C GLY A 233 10.52 5.03 -11.36
N PHE A 234 11.85 5.14 -11.24
CA PHE A 234 12.67 4.31 -10.37
C PHE A 234 12.44 4.72 -8.91
N LYS A 235 13.23 4.14 -8.00
CA LYS A 235 13.15 4.45 -6.56
C LYS A 235 13.27 5.95 -6.28
N ASP A 236 12.91 6.35 -5.06
CA ASP A 236 13.07 7.73 -4.58
C ASP A 236 14.44 8.33 -4.97
N PRO A 237 14.47 9.58 -5.47
CA PRO A 237 13.37 10.53 -5.68
C PRO A 237 12.67 10.41 -7.04
N TYR A 238 13.07 9.50 -7.90
CA TYR A 238 12.63 9.41 -9.30
C TYR A 238 11.19 8.90 -9.47
N CYS A 239 10.60 8.26 -8.44
CA CYS A 239 9.17 7.91 -8.39
C CYS A 239 8.25 9.11 -8.10
N ARG A 240 8.81 10.26 -7.64
CA ARG A 240 8.05 11.43 -7.15
C ARG A 240 7.90 12.53 -8.22
N LYS A 241 7.80 12.17 -9.49
CA LYS A 241 7.55 13.12 -10.58
C LYS A 241 6.19 13.79 -10.41
N THR A 242 6.04 15.01 -10.93
CA THR A 242 4.74 15.71 -10.97
C THR A 242 3.73 14.91 -11.80
N TYR A 243 2.44 15.04 -11.45
CA TYR A 243 1.36 14.39 -12.19
C TYR A 243 1.34 14.84 -13.67
N PRO A 244 1.19 13.93 -14.63
CA PRO A 244 1.29 14.25 -16.06
C PRO A 244 -0.03 14.80 -16.64
N TYR A 245 -0.52 15.92 -16.12
CA TYR A 245 -1.77 16.53 -16.58
C TYR A 245 -1.82 16.73 -18.10
N GLY A 246 -2.88 16.23 -18.73
CA GLY A 246 -3.10 16.29 -20.18
C GLY A 246 -2.24 15.33 -20.99
N LYS A 247 -1.53 14.40 -20.33
CA LYS A 247 -0.68 13.36 -20.95
C LYS A 247 -0.93 11.99 -20.32
N GLU A 248 -2.08 11.82 -19.68
CA GLU A 248 -2.48 10.58 -19.06
C GLU A 248 -2.67 9.48 -20.11
N ASP A 249 -2.29 8.25 -19.77
CA ASP A 249 -2.71 7.07 -20.54
C ASP A 249 -4.18 6.76 -20.17
N PHE A 250 -5.10 7.14 -21.07
CA PHE A 250 -6.53 7.00 -20.83
C PHE A 250 -7.00 5.55 -20.71
N GLU A 251 -6.30 4.59 -21.31
CA GLU A 251 -6.64 3.18 -21.14
C GLU A 251 -6.35 2.72 -19.71
N ILE A 252 -5.22 3.12 -19.13
CA ILE A 252 -4.89 2.87 -17.72
C ILE A 252 -5.91 3.59 -16.82
N LEU A 253 -6.17 4.86 -17.08
CA LEU A 253 -7.09 5.67 -16.28
C LEU A 253 -8.51 5.08 -16.25
N ASP A 254 -9.03 4.64 -17.39
CA ASP A 254 -10.36 4.03 -17.49
C ASP A 254 -10.42 2.66 -16.82
N PHE A 255 -9.32 1.90 -16.83
CA PHE A 255 -9.19 0.65 -16.10
C PHE A 255 -9.32 0.88 -14.58
N TYR A 256 -8.58 1.83 -14.02
CA TYR A 256 -8.67 2.21 -12.60
C TYR A 256 -10.08 2.68 -12.23
N LYS A 257 -10.69 3.54 -13.07
CA LYS A 257 -12.07 4.00 -12.86
C LYS A 257 -13.09 2.87 -12.87
N SER A 258 -12.91 1.89 -13.77
CA SER A 258 -13.81 0.74 -13.89
C SER A 258 -13.75 -0.14 -12.65
N LEU A 259 -12.55 -0.47 -12.17
CA LEU A 259 -12.37 -1.21 -10.92
C LEU A 259 -12.90 -0.43 -9.71
N GLY A 260 -12.68 0.89 -9.66
CA GLY A 260 -13.20 1.75 -8.61
C GLY A 260 -14.73 1.77 -8.54
N LYS A 261 -15.41 1.79 -9.70
CA LYS A 261 -16.87 1.67 -9.77
C LYS A 261 -17.36 0.32 -9.24
N ILE A 262 -16.74 -0.78 -9.68
CA ILE A 262 -17.08 -2.12 -9.20
C ILE A 262 -16.85 -2.24 -7.69
N ARG A 263 -15.73 -1.71 -7.19
CA ARG A 263 -15.44 -1.72 -5.76
C ARG A 263 -16.49 -0.97 -4.95
N ASN A 264 -16.99 0.15 -5.44
CA ASN A 264 -18.06 0.92 -4.78
C ASN A 264 -19.41 0.21 -4.87
N GLU A 265 -19.76 -0.37 -6.02
CA GLU A 265 -21.00 -1.09 -6.24
C GLU A 265 -21.10 -2.34 -5.37
N PHE A 266 -20.02 -3.09 -5.26
CA PHE A 266 -19.93 -4.36 -4.51
C PHE A 266 -19.16 -4.23 -3.19
N LYS A 267 -19.18 -3.05 -2.56
CA LYS A 267 -18.38 -2.77 -1.35
C LYS A 267 -18.60 -3.79 -0.23
N GLU A 268 -19.82 -4.26 -0.05
CA GLU A 268 -20.16 -5.24 0.98
C GLU A 268 -19.53 -6.60 0.68
N ASP A 269 -19.53 -7.04 -0.59
CA ASP A 269 -18.91 -8.29 -1.02
C ASP A 269 -17.39 -8.26 -0.80
N PHE A 270 -16.74 -7.11 -1.05
CA PHE A 270 -15.31 -6.93 -0.79
C PHE A 270 -14.95 -6.81 0.70
N CYS A 271 -15.92 -6.61 1.59
CA CYS A 271 -15.72 -6.71 3.04
C CYS A 271 -15.80 -8.16 3.55
N LEU A 272 -16.35 -9.08 2.75
CA LEU A 272 -16.46 -10.50 3.11
C LEU A 272 -15.12 -11.22 2.90
N GLY A 273 -15.06 -12.46 3.41
CA GLY A 273 -13.86 -13.29 3.39
C GLY A 273 -13.29 -13.54 1.99
N PHE A 274 -12.04 -13.96 1.97
CA PHE A 274 -11.30 -14.40 0.80
C PHE A 274 -11.28 -15.93 0.78
N THR A 275 -11.69 -16.55 -0.33
CA THR A 275 -11.70 -18.00 -0.48
C THR A 275 -11.11 -18.37 -1.84
N PRO A 276 -9.96 -19.03 -1.91
CA PRO A 276 -9.42 -19.57 -3.16
C PRO A 276 -10.40 -20.59 -3.76
N ILE A 277 -10.46 -20.62 -5.09
CA ILE A 277 -11.27 -21.58 -5.86
C ILE A 277 -10.34 -22.51 -6.63
N GLU A 278 -9.41 -21.94 -7.40
CA GLU A 278 -8.44 -22.70 -8.18
C GLU A 278 -7.08 -22.00 -8.17
N ASN A 279 -6.04 -22.79 -7.99
CA ASN A 279 -4.64 -22.35 -8.05
C ASN A 279 -3.84 -23.35 -8.89
N ARG A 280 -3.41 -22.94 -10.08
CA ARG A 280 -2.71 -23.84 -10.99
C ARG A 280 -1.82 -23.06 -11.97
N ASP A 281 -0.50 -23.23 -11.85
CA ASP A 281 0.49 -22.79 -12.85
C ASP A 281 0.27 -21.37 -13.41
N GLY A 282 0.21 -20.37 -12.54
CA GLY A 282 -0.02 -18.98 -12.91
C GLY A 282 -1.48 -18.57 -13.11
N PHE A 283 -2.40 -19.55 -13.08
CA PHE A 283 -3.83 -19.25 -13.00
C PHE A 283 -4.26 -19.23 -11.54
N PHE A 284 -5.02 -18.20 -11.17
CA PHE A 284 -5.56 -18.08 -9.82
C PHE A 284 -6.98 -17.52 -9.84
N SER A 285 -7.87 -18.17 -9.11
CA SER A 285 -9.23 -17.67 -8.92
C SER A 285 -9.66 -17.74 -7.46
N PHE A 286 -10.44 -16.77 -7.04
CA PHE A 286 -10.89 -16.65 -5.65
C PHE A 286 -12.24 -15.95 -5.54
N LYS A 287 -12.92 -16.16 -4.44
CA LYS A 287 -14.23 -15.61 -4.13
C LYS A 287 -14.12 -14.44 -3.15
N ARG A 288 -14.91 -13.40 -3.40
CA ARG A 288 -15.18 -12.26 -2.52
C ARG A 288 -16.68 -12.04 -2.47
N GLY A 289 -17.34 -12.46 -1.38
CA GLY A 289 -18.81 -12.46 -1.32
C GLY A 289 -19.44 -13.22 -2.48
N LYS A 290 -20.25 -12.56 -3.30
CA LYS A 290 -20.83 -13.12 -4.53
C LYS A 290 -19.95 -12.95 -5.78
N LEU A 291 -18.80 -12.29 -5.65
CA LEU A 291 -17.88 -12.07 -6.75
C LEU A 291 -16.87 -13.22 -6.86
N ILE A 292 -16.55 -13.60 -8.08
CA ILE A 292 -15.46 -14.51 -8.42
C ILE A 292 -14.46 -13.71 -9.24
N CYS A 293 -13.27 -13.58 -8.70
CA CYS A 293 -12.15 -12.91 -9.34
C CYS A 293 -11.22 -13.96 -9.95
N VAL A 294 -10.85 -13.78 -11.21
CA VAL A 294 -10.00 -14.70 -11.97
C VAL A 294 -8.86 -13.92 -12.59
N ILE A 295 -7.66 -14.45 -12.49
CA ILE A 295 -6.46 -13.95 -13.18
C ILE A 295 -5.71 -15.12 -13.81
N ASN A 296 -5.34 -14.97 -15.08
CA ASN A 296 -4.55 -15.95 -15.80
C ASN A 296 -3.24 -15.32 -16.28
N LEU A 297 -2.17 -15.63 -15.60
CA LEU A 297 -0.78 -15.26 -15.96
C LEU A 297 -0.05 -16.42 -16.64
N SER A 298 -0.69 -17.62 -16.77
CA SER A 298 -0.09 -18.77 -17.42
C SER A 298 0.11 -18.52 -18.91
N GLU A 299 0.85 -19.41 -19.58
CA GLU A 299 1.04 -19.36 -21.03
C GLU A 299 -0.12 -20.01 -21.81
N GLU A 300 -1.07 -20.65 -21.11
CA GLU A 300 -2.14 -21.43 -21.70
C GLU A 300 -3.51 -20.81 -21.41
N PRO A 301 -4.47 -20.92 -22.33
CA PRO A 301 -5.87 -20.64 -22.04
C PRO A 301 -6.41 -21.57 -20.94
N ARG A 302 -7.29 -21.05 -20.10
CA ARG A 302 -7.92 -21.79 -19.00
C ARG A 302 -9.44 -21.67 -19.04
N ASP A 303 -10.11 -22.79 -18.92
CA ASP A 303 -11.57 -22.83 -18.78
C ASP A 303 -11.98 -22.28 -17.41
N VAL A 304 -12.96 -21.40 -17.40
CA VAL A 304 -13.55 -20.83 -16.18
C VAL A 304 -14.98 -21.34 -16.05
N ASN A 305 -15.14 -22.44 -15.33
CA ASN A 305 -16.40 -23.16 -15.17
C ASN A 305 -17.18 -22.63 -13.96
N VAL A 306 -17.52 -21.35 -13.95
CA VAL A 306 -18.30 -20.74 -12.88
C VAL A 306 -19.56 -20.07 -13.45
N PRO A 307 -20.74 -20.33 -12.87
CA PRO A 307 -21.97 -19.69 -13.33
C PRO A 307 -21.98 -18.21 -12.91
N GLY A 308 -22.38 -17.34 -13.81
CA GLY A 308 -22.52 -15.93 -13.49
C GLY A 308 -22.45 -15.01 -14.70
N THR A 309 -22.40 -13.73 -14.42
CA THR A 309 -22.26 -12.66 -15.43
C THR A 309 -20.92 -11.98 -15.26
N VAL A 310 -20.14 -11.89 -16.34
CA VAL A 310 -18.89 -11.10 -16.36
C VAL A 310 -19.25 -9.63 -16.24
N ILE A 311 -18.74 -8.98 -15.21
CA ILE A 311 -18.94 -7.54 -14.92
C ILE A 311 -17.67 -6.71 -15.15
N PHE A 312 -16.54 -7.38 -15.31
CA PHE A 312 -15.26 -6.79 -15.64
C PHE A 312 -14.42 -7.80 -16.42
N GLU A 313 -13.74 -7.31 -17.44
CA GLU A 313 -12.78 -8.11 -18.19
C GLU A 313 -11.59 -7.27 -18.63
N HIS A 314 -10.41 -7.89 -18.65
CA HIS A 314 -9.17 -7.35 -19.18
C HIS A 314 -8.42 -8.45 -19.94
N GLY A 315 -7.79 -8.09 -21.03
CA GLY A 315 -7.14 -9.04 -21.91
C GLY A 315 -8.16 -9.81 -22.78
N ASN A 316 -7.73 -10.92 -23.33
CA ASN A 316 -8.59 -11.70 -24.24
C ASN A 316 -9.41 -12.75 -23.46
N ILE A 317 -10.70 -12.47 -23.29
CA ILE A 317 -11.67 -13.40 -22.73
C ILE A 317 -12.55 -13.89 -23.88
N SER A 318 -12.63 -15.20 -24.07
CA SER A 318 -13.46 -15.79 -25.11
C SER A 318 -14.54 -16.68 -24.50
N LYS A 319 -15.60 -16.96 -25.29
CA LYS A 319 -16.70 -17.83 -24.90
C LYS A 319 -16.75 -18.98 -25.88
N ASP A 320 -16.73 -20.21 -25.35
CA ASP A 320 -17.00 -21.42 -26.12
C ASP A 320 -18.25 -22.08 -25.57
N ASN A 321 -19.36 -22.02 -26.33
CA ASN A 321 -20.70 -22.47 -25.92
C ASN A 321 -21.14 -21.83 -24.59
N THR A 322 -20.99 -22.58 -23.49
CA THR A 322 -21.36 -22.14 -22.14
C THR A 322 -20.18 -21.82 -21.26
N ASN A 323 -18.95 -22.06 -21.74
CA ASN A 323 -17.75 -21.90 -20.94
C ASN A 323 -17.07 -20.55 -21.24
N LEU A 324 -16.55 -19.92 -20.22
CA LEU A 324 -15.64 -18.78 -20.33
C LEU A 324 -14.21 -19.30 -20.43
N ILE A 325 -13.42 -18.73 -21.31
CA ILE A 325 -12.01 -19.05 -21.46
C ILE A 325 -11.19 -17.80 -21.13
N SER A 326 -10.36 -17.92 -20.11
CA SER A 326 -9.38 -16.89 -19.71
C SER A 326 -8.08 -17.16 -20.47
N ASN A 327 -7.77 -16.34 -21.46
CA ASN A 327 -6.52 -16.46 -22.20
C ASN A 327 -5.33 -15.90 -21.40
N PRO A 328 -4.07 -16.17 -21.79
CA PRO A 328 -2.88 -15.65 -21.13
C PRO A 328 -2.93 -14.13 -20.91
N ASN A 329 -2.43 -13.67 -19.76
CA ASN A 329 -2.40 -12.26 -19.36
C ASN A 329 -3.79 -11.60 -19.36
N SER A 330 -4.77 -12.28 -18.80
CA SER A 330 -6.13 -11.77 -18.66
C SER A 330 -6.64 -11.82 -17.23
N ALA A 331 -7.64 -11.00 -16.94
CA ALA A 331 -8.33 -10.96 -15.65
C ALA A 331 -9.83 -10.69 -15.84
N MET A 332 -10.67 -11.23 -14.96
CA MET A 332 -12.10 -10.96 -14.99
C MET A 332 -12.73 -11.01 -13.60
N ILE A 333 -13.86 -10.34 -13.46
CA ILE A 333 -14.74 -10.46 -12.30
C ILE A 333 -16.10 -10.96 -12.78
N ILE A 334 -16.57 -12.01 -12.13
CA ILE A 334 -17.87 -12.66 -12.41
C ILE A 334 -18.73 -12.49 -11.17
N THR A 335 -19.97 -12.04 -11.33
CA THR A 335 -20.94 -12.06 -10.25
C THR A 335 -21.77 -13.32 -10.33
N SER A 336 -21.79 -14.13 -9.24
CA SER A 336 -22.74 -15.25 -9.12
C SER A 336 -24.15 -14.69 -8.91
N LYS A 337 -25.12 -15.36 -9.50
CA LYS A 337 -26.55 -15.04 -9.30
C LYS A 337 -26.97 -15.27 -7.86
#